data_64e22d1e3f49c30f302825fb9ea8cedc
#
_entry.id   64e22d1e3f49c30f302825fb9ea8cedc
#
_cell.length_a   1.000
_cell.length_b   1.000
_cell.length_c   1.000
_cell.angle_alpha   90.00
_cell.angle_beta   90.00
_cell.angle_gamma   90.00
#
_symmetry.space_group_name_H-M   'P 1'
#
loop_
_entity.id
_entity.type
_entity.pdbx_description
1 polymer ?
#
loop_
_entity_poly.entity_id
_entity_poly.type
_entity_poly.pdbx_seq_one_letter_code
_entity_poly.pdbx_strand_id
1 'polypeptide(L)'
;MDTKPVPVLGYKRFKSHSDFAGNADYGRCASRNLHYFGYKLVALSTLGGIPVAYELVPANLDERLAAEAVIDYLSSCDIFADKDFLGYEWQTSIFDQTNNLIWTPKRKNQYVQNSKTLDCWLSSVRERIEGVFHEVQNTGCNLERLLAKTVLGLCTRIIAKMTSHLLRHLLLIDYNVNVQTFETVSAF
;
A
#
# COMPACT_ATOMS: atom_id res chain seq x y z
N MET A 1 -4.56 -0.92 6.20
CA MET A 1 -4.23 -1.53 4.89
C MET A 1 -4.72 -0.64 3.77
N ASP A 2 -3.92 -0.45 2.73
CA ASP A 2 -4.27 0.35 1.55
C ASP A 2 -3.41 -0.05 0.34
N THR A 3 -3.74 0.44 -0.87
CA THR A 3 -3.02 0.18 -2.11
C THR A 3 -2.50 1.46 -2.76
N LYS A 4 -1.35 1.35 -3.41
CA LYS A 4 -0.73 2.46 -4.15
C LYS A 4 -0.38 2.04 -5.58
N PRO A 5 -0.77 2.81 -6.62
CA PRO A 5 -0.34 2.53 -7.99
C PRO A 5 1.16 2.73 -8.16
N VAL A 6 1.80 1.80 -8.87
CA VAL A 6 3.23 1.83 -9.24
C VAL A 6 3.35 1.69 -10.75
N PRO A 7 3.25 2.81 -11.50
CA PRO A 7 3.44 2.82 -12.94
C PRO A 7 4.88 2.45 -13.32
N VAL A 8 5.06 1.61 -14.33
CA VAL A 8 6.41 1.21 -14.80
C VAL A 8 6.72 1.69 -16.20
N LEU A 9 5.71 1.80 -17.05
CA LEU A 9 5.84 2.29 -18.42
C LEU A 9 4.75 3.29 -18.76
N GLY A 10 5.03 4.16 -19.75
CA GLY A 10 4.00 5.05 -20.29
C GLY A 10 2.79 4.26 -20.80
N TYR A 11 1.58 4.68 -20.44
CA TYR A 11 0.33 3.98 -20.76
C TYR A 11 0.18 3.62 -22.25
N LYS A 12 0.58 4.52 -23.15
CA LYS A 12 0.51 4.36 -24.61
C LYS A 12 1.73 3.68 -25.23
N ARG A 13 2.79 3.38 -24.46
CA ARG A 13 3.99 2.73 -24.99
C ARG A 13 3.75 1.28 -25.36
N PHE A 14 4.43 0.81 -26.38
CA PHE A 14 4.48 -0.61 -26.75
C PHE A 14 5.21 -1.41 -25.67
N LYS A 15 4.62 -2.51 -25.21
CA LYS A 15 5.06 -3.21 -23.98
C LYS A 15 5.65 -4.58 -24.22
N SER A 16 5.43 -5.16 -25.39
CA SER A 16 5.83 -6.54 -25.71
C SER A 16 7.33 -6.84 -25.60
N HIS A 17 8.18 -5.80 -25.73
CA HIS A 17 9.63 -5.94 -25.59
C HIS A 17 10.16 -5.48 -24.23
N SER A 18 9.30 -5.20 -23.26
CA SER A 18 9.74 -4.83 -21.93
C SER A 18 9.80 -6.05 -21.03
N ASP A 19 10.69 -6.03 -20.04
CA ASP A 19 10.79 -7.02 -18.98
C ASP A 19 9.51 -7.15 -18.13
N PHE A 20 8.64 -6.13 -18.21
CA PHE A 20 7.35 -6.11 -17.53
C PHE A 20 6.23 -6.81 -18.31
N ALA A 21 6.48 -7.24 -19.55
CA ALA A 21 5.50 -7.95 -20.35
C ALA A 21 5.12 -9.28 -19.70
N GLY A 22 3.82 -9.54 -19.53
CA GLY A 22 3.31 -10.75 -18.89
C GLY A 22 3.32 -10.75 -17.36
N ASN A 23 3.96 -9.76 -16.72
CA ASN A 23 3.97 -9.62 -15.24
C ASN A 23 3.21 -8.38 -14.75
N ALA A 24 3.32 -7.26 -15.47
CA ALA A 24 2.57 -6.04 -15.19
C ALA A 24 1.30 -5.98 -16.03
N ASP A 25 0.30 -5.22 -15.58
CA ASP A 25 -0.93 -5.05 -16.32
C ASP A 25 -1.48 -3.62 -16.21
N TYR A 26 -2.61 -3.39 -16.90
CA TYR A 26 -3.31 -2.12 -16.91
C TYR A 26 -4.15 -1.95 -15.65
N GLY A 27 -4.04 -0.82 -15.01
CA GLY A 27 -4.81 -0.45 -13.84
C GLY A 27 -5.43 0.93 -13.95
N ARG A 28 -6.39 1.19 -13.08
CA ARG A 28 -7.02 2.50 -12.92
C ARG A 28 -7.05 2.88 -11.44
N CYS A 29 -6.54 4.05 -11.12
CA CYS A 29 -6.73 4.68 -9.84
C CYS A 29 -7.88 5.69 -9.94
N ALA A 30 -9.06 5.34 -9.40
CA ALA A 30 -10.27 6.13 -9.54
C ALA A 30 -10.17 7.50 -8.86
N SER A 31 -9.59 7.57 -7.66
CA SER A 31 -9.41 8.80 -6.89
C SER A 31 -8.57 9.86 -7.61
N ARG A 32 -7.67 9.44 -8.52
CA ARG A 32 -6.76 10.31 -9.26
C ARG A 32 -7.08 10.37 -10.75
N ASN A 33 -8.14 9.69 -11.20
CA ASN A 33 -8.48 9.49 -12.61
C ASN A 33 -7.26 9.07 -13.47
N LEU A 34 -6.39 8.23 -12.89
CA LEU A 34 -5.13 7.79 -13.50
C LEU A 34 -5.30 6.40 -14.12
N HIS A 35 -5.07 6.30 -15.43
CA HIS A 35 -4.87 5.02 -16.11
C HIS A 35 -3.37 4.78 -16.25
N TYR A 36 -2.90 3.60 -15.86
CA TYR A 36 -1.48 3.28 -15.87
C TYR A 36 -1.24 1.81 -16.27
N PHE A 37 -0.02 1.51 -16.65
CA PHE A 37 0.48 0.16 -16.84
C PHE A 37 1.58 -0.10 -15.82
N GLY A 38 1.41 -1.15 -15.01
CA GLY A 38 2.34 -1.46 -13.93
C GLY A 38 1.76 -2.38 -12.88
N TYR A 39 2.00 -2.03 -11.64
CA TYR A 39 1.66 -2.80 -10.45
C TYR A 39 0.87 -1.96 -9.45
N LYS A 40 0.27 -2.64 -8.46
CA LYS A 40 -0.19 -2.05 -7.20
C LYS A 40 0.76 -2.50 -6.09
N LEU A 41 1.19 -1.59 -5.26
CA LEU A 41 1.83 -1.88 -3.98
C LEU A 41 0.73 -1.95 -2.93
N VAL A 42 0.47 -3.13 -2.39
CA VAL A 42 -0.40 -3.32 -1.24
C VAL A 42 0.45 -3.29 0.01
N ALA A 43 0.02 -2.58 1.04
CA ALA A 43 0.76 -2.52 2.29
C ALA A 43 -0.14 -2.52 3.52
N LEU A 44 0.35 -3.17 4.55
CA LEU A 44 -0.14 -3.13 5.92
C LEU A 44 0.86 -2.38 6.78
N SER A 45 0.36 -1.47 7.62
CA SER A 45 1.17 -0.80 8.62
C SER A 45 0.50 -0.86 9.99
N THR A 46 1.29 -0.75 11.05
CA THR A 46 0.77 -0.49 12.39
C THR A 46 0.11 0.89 12.44
N LEU A 47 -0.66 1.17 13.51
CA LEU A 47 -1.19 2.52 13.77
C LEU A 47 -0.09 3.57 13.98
N GLY A 48 1.11 3.14 14.35
CA GLY A 48 2.30 4.00 14.46
C GLY A 48 2.98 4.29 13.12
N GLY A 49 2.50 3.70 12.00
CA GLY A 49 3.07 3.94 10.68
C GLY A 49 4.22 3.00 10.28
N ILE A 50 4.48 1.94 11.06
CA ILE A 50 5.50 0.94 10.75
C ILE A 50 4.94 -0.07 9.76
N PRO A 51 5.52 -0.24 8.56
CA PRO A 51 5.10 -1.28 7.63
C PRO A 51 5.37 -2.68 8.21
N VAL A 52 4.36 -3.54 8.21
CA VAL A 52 4.46 -4.94 8.69
C VAL A 52 4.46 -5.95 7.55
N ALA A 53 3.72 -5.68 6.49
CA ALA A 53 3.69 -6.51 5.30
C ALA A 53 3.42 -5.66 4.07
N TYR A 54 4.00 -6.02 2.95
CA TYR A 54 3.71 -5.39 1.66
C TYR A 54 3.98 -6.36 0.52
N GLU A 55 3.24 -6.19 -0.58
CA GLU A 55 3.36 -7.02 -1.78
C GLU A 55 3.16 -6.16 -3.03
N LEU A 56 3.84 -6.55 -4.12
CA LEU A 56 3.73 -5.91 -5.42
C LEU A 56 2.95 -6.83 -6.36
N VAL A 57 1.74 -6.47 -6.70
CA VAL A 57 0.84 -7.27 -7.54
C VAL A 57 0.54 -6.57 -8.87
N PRO A 58 0.18 -7.29 -9.94
CA PRO A 58 -0.25 -6.68 -11.21
C PRO A 58 -1.41 -5.70 -11.01
N ALA A 59 -1.40 -4.59 -11.76
CA ALA A 59 -2.34 -3.49 -11.55
C ALA A 59 -3.82 -3.84 -11.79
N ASN A 60 -4.12 -4.90 -12.55
CA ASN A 60 -5.47 -5.38 -12.83
C ASN A 60 -6.05 -6.27 -11.72
N LEU A 61 -5.25 -6.74 -10.77
CA LEU A 61 -5.71 -7.64 -9.72
C LEU A 61 -6.76 -6.93 -8.84
N ASP A 62 -7.82 -7.66 -8.46
CA ASP A 62 -8.83 -7.15 -7.52
C ASP A 62 -8.18 -6.77 -6.18
N GLU A 63 -8.67 -5.69 -5.54
CA GLU A 63 -8.10 -5.18 -4.29
C GLU A 63 -8.11 -6.21 -3.16
N ARG A 64 -9.15 -7.04 -3.08
CA ARG A 64 -9.31 -8.08 -2.06
C ARG A 64 -8.33 -9.22 -2.27
N LEU A 65 -8.17 -9.70 -3.51
CA LEU A 65 -7.16 -10.72 -3.84
C LEU A 65 -5.74 -10.20 -3.61
N ALA A 66 -5.51 -8.94 -3.92
CA ALA A 66 -4.23 -8.29 -3.63
C ALA A 66 -3.95 -8.21 -2.11
N ALA A 67 -5.00 -8.00 -1.31
CA ALA A 67 -4.90 -7.95 0.15
C ALA A 67 -4.55 -9.30 0.78
N GLU A 68 -5.04 -10.41 0.24
CA GLU A 68 -4.74 -11.76 0.74
C GLU A 68 -3.24 -12.00 0.83
N ALA A 69 -2.48 -11.56 -0.18
CA ALA A 69 -1.02 -11.70 -0.22
C ALA A 69 -0.28 -11.05 0.98
N VAL A 70 -0.88 -10.06 1.63
CA VAL A 70 -0.29 -9.40 2.81
C VAL A 70 -0.98 -9.80 4.12
N ILE A 71 -2.25 -10.19 4.08
CA ILE A 71 -3.02 -10.63 5.26
C ILE A 71 -2.52 -11.97 5.77
N ASP A 72 -2.08 -12.88 4.90
CA ASP A 72 -1.58 -14.20 5.24
C ASP A 72 -0.34 -14.19 6.17
N TYR A 73 0.35 -13.06 6.26
CA TYR A 73 1.45 -12.89 7.22
C TYR A 73 0.98 -12.59 8.65
N LEU A 74 -0.32 -12.37 8.87
CA LEU A 74 -0.89 -11.96 10.16
C LEU A 74 -1.97 -12.94 10.63
N SER A 75 -2.13 -13.04 11.94
CA SER A 75 -3.22 -13.79 12.56
C SER A 75 -3.73 -13.08 13.80
N SER A 76 -5.04 -13.20 14.06
CA SER A 76 -5.71 -12.63 15.24
C SER A 76 -5.50 -11.11 15.39
N CYS A 77 -5.58 -10.39 14.28
CA CYS A 77 -5.40 -8.94 14.22
C CYS A 77 -6.66 -8.22 13.76
N ASP A 78 -6.83 -6.99 14.23
CA ASP A 78 -7.79 -6.03 13.67
C ASP A 78 -7.13 -5.27 12.52
N ILE A 79 -7.66 -5.42 11.31
CA ILE A 79 -7.14 -4.80 10.07
C ILE A 79 -8.12 -3.72 9.61
N PHE A 80 -7.64 -2.49 9.53
CA PHE A 80 -8.42 -1.34 9.05
C PHE A 80 -8.10 -1.08 7.58
N ALA A 81 -9.15 -1.02 6.74
CA ALA A 81 -9.01 -0.91 5.30
C ALA A 81 -10.04 0.04 4.68
N ASP A 82 -9.82 0.45 3.43
CA ASP A 82 -10.77 1.28 2.69
C ASP A 82 -12.00 0.49 2.21
N LYS A 83 -12.97 1.21 1.66
CA LYS A 83 -14.22 0.68 1.10
C LYS A 83 -14.02 -0.29 -0.06
N ASP A 84 -12.88 -0.26 -0.72
CA ASP A 84 -12.56 -1.16 -1.82
C ASP A 84 -12.29 -2.60 -1.35
N PHE A 85 -12.05 -2.78 -0.03
CA PHE A 85 -11.93 -4.07 0.64
C PHE A 85 -13.26 -4.58 1.25
N LEU A 86 -14.37 -3.97 0.89
CA LEU A 86 -15.69 -4.43 1.30
C LEU A 86 -16.07 -5.73 0.58
N GLY A 87 -16.53 -6.73 1.34
CA GLY A 87 -17.06 -7.98 0.83
C GLY A 87 -17.35 -8.94 1.97
N TYR A 88 -18.64 -9.14 2.31
CA TYR A 88 -19.02 -9.95 3.47
C TYR A 88 -18.43 -11.38 3.39
N GLU A 89 -18.64 -12.07 2.29
CA GLU A 89 -18.14 -13.44 2.09
C GLU A 89 -16.62 -13.51 2.18
N TRP A 90 -15.93 -12.55 1.55
CA TRP A 90 -14.49 -12.47 1.59
C TRP A 90 -13.97 -12.18 3.01
N GLN A 91 -14.54 -11.20 3.71
CA GLN A 91 -14.16 -10.87 5.09
C GLN A 91 -14.40 -12.05 6.06
N THR A 92 -15.49 -12.81 5.86
CA THR A 92 -15.78 -14.02 6.64
C THR A 92 -14.75 -15.10 6.34
N SER A 93 -14.41 -15.35 5.07
CA SER A 93 -13.36 -16.31 4.69
C SER A 93 -12.01 -15.97 5.31
N ILE A 94 -11.60 -14.72 5.30
CA ILE A 94 -10.35 -14.28 5.96
C ILE A 94 -10.42 -14.53 7.46
N PHE A 95 -11.54 -14.20 8.11
CA PHE A 95 -11.70 -14.45 9.54
C PHE A 95 -11.60 -15.95 9.87
N ASP A 96 -12.27 -16.82 9.12
CA ASP A 96 -12.28 -18.27 9.34
C ASP A 96 -10.88 -18.89 9.17
N GLN A 97 -10.05 -18.35 8.26
CA GLN A 97 -8.73 -18.87 7.97
C GLN A 97 -7.64 -18.31 8.90
N THR A 98 -7.71 -17.05 9.26
CA THR A 98 -6.60 -16.32 9.91
C THR A 98 -6.97 -15.73 11.26
N ASN A 99 -8.26 -15.74 11.62
CA ASN A 99 -8.83 -15.03 12.78
C ASN A 99 -8.56 -13.50 12.72
N ASN A 100 -8.36 -12.94 11.54
CA ASN A 100 -8.22 -11.49 11.33
C ASN A 100 -9.57 -10.85 11.10
N LEU A 101 -9.85 -9.74 11.78
CA LEU A 101 -11.06 -8.94 11.60
C LEU A 101 -10.77 -7.74 10.68
N ILE A 102 -11.49 -7.65 9.57
CA ILE A 102 -11.33 -6.54 8.61
C ILE A 102 -12.42 -5.49 8.83
N TRP A 103 -12.01 -4.31 9.25
CA TRP A 103 -12.86 -3.15 9.49
C TRP A 103 -12.81 -2.19 8.30
N THR A 104 -13.97 -1.90 7.72
CA THR A 104 -14.08 -0.97 6.59
C THR A 104 -15.21 0.03 6.81
N PRO A 105 -15.07 1.27 6.32
CA PRO A 105 -16.19 2.21 6.26
C PRO A 105 -17.28 1.63 5.34
N LYS A 106 -18.54 1.78 5.72
CA LYS A 106 -19.66 1.27 4.95
C LYS A 106 -20.00 2.20 3.77
N ARG A 107 -20.52 1.63 2.68
CA ARG A 107 -21.07 2.41 1.57
C ARG A 107 -22.49 2.90 1.94
N LYS A 108 -22.87 4.08 1.47
CA LYS A 108 -24.18 4.69 1.77
C LYS A 108 -25.40 3.82 1.44
N ASN A 109 -25.25 2.93 0.45
CA ASN A 109 -26.30 2.02 -0.01
C ASN A 109 -26.33 0.67 0.72
N GLN A 110 -25.48 0.46 1.75
CA GLN A 110 -25.52 -0.77 2.54
C GLN A 110 -26.63 -0.71 3.58
N TYR A 111 -27.30 -1.86 3.80
CA TYR A 111 -28.38 -1.99 4.76
C TYR A 111 -27.92 -1.76 6.19
N VAL A 112 -26.75 -2.32 6.55
CA VAL A 112 -26.14 -2.12 7.87
C VAL A 112 -25.09 -1.03 7.77
N GLN A 113 -25.25 0.03 8.55
CA GLN A 113 -24.32 1.16 8.62
C GLN A 113 -23.51 1.11 9.91
N ASN A 114 -22.29 1.60 9.87
CA ASN A 114 -21.50 1.84 11.07
C ASN A 114 -22.08 3.02 11.87
N SER A 115 -21.75 3.10 13.17
CA SER A 115 -22.00 4.32 13.91
C SER A 115 -21.12 5.47 13.37
N LYS A 116 -21.60 6.71 13.50
CA LYS A 116 -20.80 7.89 13.07
C LYS A 116 -19.44 7.96 13.77
N THR A 117 -19.39 7.56 15.05
CA THR A 117 -18.15 7.53 15.83
C THR A 117 -17.15 6.54 15.25
N LEU A 118 -17.61 5.33 14.87
CA LEU A 118 -16.76 4.32 14.24
C LEU A 118 -16.26 4.77 12.87
N ASP A 119 -17.12 5.35 12.03
CA ASP A 119 -16.70 5.85 10.71
C ASP A 119 -15.68 7.01 10.83
N CYS A 120 -15.86 7.89 11.81
CA CYS A 120 -14.91 8.97 12.07
C CYS A 120 -13.54 8.41 12.50
N TRP A 121 -13.55 7.41 13.39
CA TRP A 121 -12.34 6.75 13.85
C TRP A 121 -11.64 5.96 12.70
N LEU A 122 -12.40 5.21 11.91
CA LEU A 122 -11.86 4.50 10.72
C LEU A 122 -11.22 5.47 9.73
N SER A 123 -11.80 6.65 9.54
CA SER A 123 -11.22 7.69 8.68
C SER A 123 -9.88 8.19 9.21
N SER A 124 -9.77 8.44 10.53
CA SER A 124 -8.51 8.88 11.13
C SER A 124 -7.41 7.81 11.09
N VAL A 125 -7.77 6.54 11.24
CA VAL A 125 -6.83 5.41 11.09
C VAL A 125 -6.34 5.29 9.65
N ARG A 126 -7.23 5.50 8.68
CA ARG A 126 -6.89 5.47 7.26
C ARG A 126 -5.86 6.55 6.89
N GLU A 127 -5.98 7.76 7.45
CA GLU A 127 -5.01 8.83 7.22
C GLU A 127 -3.58 8.42 7.61
N ARG A 128 -3.41 7.48 8.56
CA ARG A 128 -2.09 6.96 8.95
C ARG A 128 -1.42 6.17 7.84
N ILE A 129 -2.13 5.23 7.18
CA ILE A 129 -1.54 4.46 6.07
C ILE A 129 -1.29 5.35 4.84
N GLU A 130 -2.16 6.32 4.57
CA GLU A 130 -1.92 7.33 3.55
C GLU A 130 -0.64 8.14 3.85
N GLY A 131 -0.42 8.49 5.13
CA GLY A 131 0.82 9.11 5.61
C GLY A 131 2.05 8.25 5.34
N VAL A 132 2.00 6.94 5.61
CA VAL A 132 3.08 6.00 5.29
C VAL A 132 3.42 6.02 3.80
N PHE A 133 2.41 5.91 2.93
CA PHE A 133 2.65 5.99 1.49
C PHE A 133 3.22 7.34 1.05
N HIS A 134 2.76 8.44 1.67
CA HIS A 134 3.30 9.77 1.39
C HIS A 134 4.78 9.87 1.79
N GLU A 135 5.15 9.37 2.96
CA GLU A 135 6.55 9.37 3.42
C GLU A 135 7.43 8.48 2.54
N VAL A 136 7.00 7.25 2.25
CA VAL A 136 7.72 6.33 1.35
C VAL A 136 7.85 6.92 -0.06
N GLN A 137 6.84 7.65 -0.53
CA GLN A 137 6.88 8.32 -1.82
C GLN A 137 7.91 9.44 -1.86
N ASN A 138 7.99 10.26 -0.81
CA ASN A 138 8.81 11.48 -0.79
C ASN A 138 10.26 11.25 -0.34
N THR A 139 10.59 10.10 0.24
CA THR A 139 11.96 9.73 0.58
C THR A 139 12.71 9.21 -0.66
N GLY A 140 13.54 10.03 -1.24
CA GLY A 140 14.28 9.70 -2.46
C GLY A 140 13.40 9.75 -3.73
N CYS A 141 13.60 8.81 -4.68
CA CYS A 141 12.81 8.78 -5.91
C CYS A 141 11.34 8.47 -5.64
N ASN A 142 10.43 9.20 -6.27
CA ASN A 142 9.00 8.99 -6.17
C ASN A 142 8.60 7.55 -6.59
N LEU A 143 7.73 6.87 -5.83
CA LEU A 143 7.22 5.53 -6.14
C LEU A 143 6.61 5.43 -7.55
N GLU A 144 6.02 6.50 -8.05
CA GLU A 144 5.41 6.57 -9.37
C GLU A 144 6.44 6.82 -10.49
N ARG A 145 7.71 7.10 -10.15
CA ARG A 145 8.80 7.38 -11.07
C ARG A 145 10.08 6.64 -10.68
N LEU A 146 9.95 5.37 -10.34
CA LEU A 146 11.10 4.55 -9.96
C LEU A 146 12.08 4.32 -11.12
N LEU A 147 11.68 4.58 -12.37
CA LEU A 147 12.51 4.45 -13.57
C LEU A 147 13.18 3.09 -13.69
N ALA A 148 12.58 2.05 -13.13
CA ALA A 148 13.05 0.68 -13.27
C ALA A 148 12.85 0.22 -14.71
N LYS A 149 13.82 -0.55 -15.25
CA LYS A 149 13.74 -1.15 -16.57
C LYS A 149 13.42 -2.63 -16.52
N THR A 150 13.58 -3.25 -15.34
CA THR A 150 13.35 -4.68 -15.10
C THR A 150 12.49 -4.88 -13.85
N VAL A 151 11.81 -6.04 -13.77
CA VAL A 151 11.02 -6.44 -12.61
C VAL A 151 11.91 -6.50 -11.37
N LEU A 152 13.06 -7.15 -11.46
CA LEU A 152 14.02 -7.23 -10.35
C LEU A 152 14.47 -5.85 -9.88
N GLY A 153 14.80 -4.95 -10.82
CA GLY A 153 15.19 -3.59 -10.50
C GLY A 153 14.06 -2.78 -9.85
N LEU A 154 12.80 -3.04 -10.20
CA LEU A 154 11.63 -2.45 -9.55
C LEU A 154 11.49 -2.95 -8.12
N CYS A 155 11.51 -4.27 -7.91
CA CYS A 155 11.42 -4.89 -6.59
C CYS A 155 12.54 -4.37 -5.66
N THR A 156 13.79 -4.35 -6.13
CA THR A 156 14.93 -3.82 -5.36
C THR A 156 14.70 -2.39 -4.90
N ARG A 157 14.17 -1.52 -5.76
CA ARG A 157 13.90 -0.12 -5.41
C ARG A 157 12.76 0.03 -4.42
N ILE A 158 11.71 -0.79 -4.53
CA ILE A 158 10.61 -0.80 -3.57
C ILE A 158 11.10 -1.29 -2.21
N ILE A 159 11.83 -2.41 -2.17
CA ILE A 159 12.40 -2.95 -0.93
C ILE A 159 13.30 -1.90 -0.27
N ALA A 160 14.20 -1.26 -1.00
CA ALA A 160 15.07 -0.22 -0.48
C ALA A 160 14.29 0.95 0.14
N LYS A 161 13.18 1.36 -0.47
CA LYS A 161 12.32 2.42 0.07
C LYS A 161 11.60 1.99 1.35
N MET A 162 11.00 0.81 1.36
CA MET A 162 10.31 0.28 2.53
C MET A 162 11.29 0.07 3.69
N THR A 163 12.47 -0.46 3.42
CA THR A 163 13.55 -0.62 4.41
C THR A 163 14.04 0.73 4.95
N SER A 164 14.22 1.72 4.08
CA SER A 164 14.60 3.08 4.50
C SER A 164 13.55 3.71 5.43
N HIS A 165 12.26 3.55 5.09
CA HIS A 165 11.17 4.03 5.94
C HIS A 165 11.16 3.32 7.31
N LEU A 166 11.32 1.99 7.32
CA LEU A 166 11.41 1.21 8.55
C LEU A 166 12.60 1.64 9.41
N LEU A 167 13.77 1.82 8.80
CA LEU A 167 14.98 2.26 9.50
C LEU A 167 14.79 3.64 10.14
N ARG A 168 14.13 4.57 9.45
CA ARG A 168 13.79 5.89 10.02
C ARG A 168 12.93 5.77 11.27
N HIS A 169 11.91 4.90 11.27
CA HIS A 169 11.08 4.64 12.44
C HIS A 169 11.89 4.03 13.59
N LEU A 170 12.76 3.07 13.32
CA LEU A 170 13.64 2.47 14.33
C LEU A 170 14.57 3.52 14.95
N LEU A 171 15.20 4.36 14.15
CA LEU A 171 16.08 5.43 14.64
C LEU A 171 15.31 6.45 15.49
N LEU A 172 14.06 6.75 15.14
CA LEU A 172 13.25 7.66 15.92
C LEU A 172 12.81 7.02 17.25
N ILE A 173 12.37 5.75 17.24
CA ILE A 173 11.83 5.07 18.43
C ILE A 173 12.95 4.71 19.41
N ASP A 174 14.01 4.07 18.91
CA ASP A 174 15.06 3.49 19.77
C ASP A 174 16.14 4.50 20.16
N TYR A 175 16.42 5.47 19.29
CA TYR A 175 17.52 6.41 19.47
C TYR A 175 17.07 7.88 19.56
N ASN A 176 15.77 8.16 19.43
CA ASN A 176 15.21 9.51 19.40
C ASN A 176 15.87 10.43 18.34
N VAL A 177 16.34 9.84 17.23
CA VAL A 177 16.97 10.55 16.12
C VAL A 177 15.93 10.86 15.06
N ASN A 178 15.59 12.13 14.89
CA ASN A 178 14.73 12.59 13.82
C ASN A 178 15.53 12.72 12.51
N VAL A 179 15.35 11.76 11.59
CA VAL A 179 16.11 11.66 10.34
C VAL A 179 15.77 12.75 9.32
N GLN A 180 14.75 13.56 9.54
CA GLN A 180 14.49 14.73 8.69
C GLN A 180 15.69 15.72 8.68
N THR A 181 16.51 15.69 9.72
CA THR A 181 17.76 16.46 9.78
C THR A 181 18.91 15.87 8.98
N PHE A 182 18.85 14.63 8.52
CA PHE A 182 19.90 14.01 7.68
C PHE A 182 19.90 14.51 6.23
N GLU A 183 18.79 15.04 5.72
CA GLU A 183 18.77 15.68 4.40
C GLU A 183 19.64 16.96 4.35
N THR A 184 19.87 17.57 5.49
CA THR A 184 20.73 18.76 5.59
C THR A 184 22.23 18.44 5.73
N VAL A 185 22.59 17.19 6.09
CA VAL A 185 24.01 16.77 6.27
C VAL A 185 24.61 16.25 4.96
N SER A 186 23.80 15.81 4.01
CA SER A 186 24.26 15.33 2.69
C SER A 186 24.50 16.42 1.65
N ALA A 187 24.48 17.69 2.05
CA ALA A 187 24.75 18.86 1.19
C ALA A 187 26.17 19.43 1.35
N PHE A 188 27.15 18.59 1.79
CA PHE A 188 28.57 18.94 1.82
C PHE A 188 29.36 18.10 0.80
#